data_029bc8fa22a2e170d1e45a2c03158b69
#
_entry.id   029bc8fa22a2e170d1e45a2c03158b69
#
_cell.length_a   1.000
_cell.length_b   1.000
_cell.length_c   1.000
_cell.angle_alpha   90.00
_cell.angle_beta   90.00
_cell.angle_gamma   90.00
#
_symmetry.space_group_name_H-M   'P 1'
#
loop_
_entity.id
_entity.type
_entity.pdbx_description
1 polymer ?
#
loop_
_entity_poly.entity_id
_entity_poly.type
_entity_poly.pdbx_seq_one_letter_code
_entity_poly.pdbx_strand_id
1 'polypeptide(L)'
;MKAYETAERRDLAEAVDGSNIHGWLQNRIHDSEGRLADLVTTLTATGTVRFADLKEVACNFGKAAVTEVPVTAPEAFHLLDDTLLNGMPCDQVMKVVESTPDTVIWEETQDLHGEFWNGKSDCYYKLRSALIKGLLSGSTFKLKSLGGRQYEISK
;
A
#
# COMPACT_ATOMS: atom_id res chain seq x y z
N MET A 1 20.95 3.72 -5.63
CA MET A 1 20.14 3.27 -4.48
C MET A 1 20.07 4.29 -3.35
N LYS A 2 21.19 4.90 -2.93
CA LYS A 2 21.19 5.93 -1.85
C LYS A 2 20.21 7.11 -2.06
N ALA A 3 19.92 7.46 -3.31
CA ALA A 3 18.98 8.56 -3.63
C ALA A 3 17.52 8.29 -3.22
N TYR A 4 17.17 7.03 -2.99
CA TYR A 4 15.81 6.61 -2.62
C TYR A 4 15.64 6.31 -1.13
N GLU A 5 16.72 6.42 -0.35
CA GLU A 5 16.68 6.32 1.10
C GLU A 5 16.27 7.66 1.70
N THR A 6 15.50 7.64 2.78
CA THR A 6 15.22 8.87 3.52
C THR A 6 16.51 9.43 4.12
N ALA A 7 16.69 10.74 4.06
CA ALA A 7 17.79 11.43 4.76
C ALA A 7 17.51 11.55 6.28
N GLU A 8 16.28 11.37 6.72
CA GLU A 8 15.91 11.47 8.12
C GLU A 8 16.43 10.27 8.92
N ARG A 9 17.19 10.55 9.99
CA ARG A 9 17.83 9.57 10.85
C ARG A 9 17.58 9.83 12.34
N ARG A 10 16.86 10.90 12.67
CA ARG A 10 16.50 11.22 14.04
C ARG A 10 15.44 10.26 14.57
N ASP A 11 15.35 10.13 15.86
CA ASP A 11 14.25 9.43 16.51
C ASP A 11 12.92 10.11 16.16
N LEU A 12 11.84 9.33 16.08
CA LEU A 12 10.53 9.84 15.67
C LEU A 12 10.07 11.03 16.52
N ALA A 13 10.30 10.97 17.83
CA ALA A 13 9.94 12.05 18.76
C ALA A 13 10.67 13.37 18.49
N GLU A 14 11.89 13.31 17.91
CA GLU A 14 12.68 14.47 17.54
C GLU A 14 12.39 14.96 16.11
N ALA A 15 11.93 14.04 15.26
CA ALA A 15 11.67 14.33 13.85
C ALA A 15 10.29 14.97 13.64
N VAL A 16 9.32 14.65 14.49
CA VAL A 16 7.94 15.14 14.38
C VAL A 16 7.87 16.63 14.67
N ASP A 17 7.26 17.40 13.78
CA ASP A 17 6.89 18.79 14.06
C ASP A 17 5.62 18.83 14.92
N GLY A 18 5.82 18.98 16.23
CA GLY A 18 4.71 19.05 17.20
C GLY A 18 3.78 20.27 17.02
N SER A 19 4.23 21.30 16.30
CA SER A 19 3.40 22.48 16.00
C SER A 19 2.48 22.27 14.80
N ASN A 20 2.81 21.32 13.91
CA ASN A 20 2.05 20.98 12.71
C ASN A 20 2.17 19.50 12.36
N ILE A 21 1.69 18.63 13.24
CA ILE A 21 1.77 17.17 13.07
C ILE A 21 1.10 16.72 11.77
N HIS A 22 -0.06 17.29 11.44
CA HIS A 22 -0.79 16.95 10.21
C HIS A 22 0.05 17.25 8.95
N GLY A 23 0.57 18.45 8.81
CA GLY A 23 1.40 18.81 7.66
C GLY A 23 2.72 18.03 7.61
N TRP A 24 3.31 17.76 8.77
CA TRP A 24 4.51 16.91 8.84
C TRP A 24 4.23 15.50 8.33
N LEU A 25 3.16 14.87 8.79
CA LEU A 25 2.78 13.51 8.37
C LEU A 25 2.45 13.46 6.87
N GLN A 26 1.67 14.42 6.38
CA GLN A 26 1.35 14.52 4.95
C GLN A 26 2.63 14.62 4.10
N ASN A 27 3.59 15.44 4.51
CA ASN A 27 4.87 15.58 3.81
C ASN A 27 5.67 14.25 3.82
N ARG A 28 5.60 13.46 4.89
CA ARG A 28 6.27 12.14 4.95
C ARG A 28 5.61 11.13 4.03
N ILE A 29 4.29 11.14 3.95
CA ILE A 29 3.52 10.31 3.01
C ILE A 29 3.90 10.66 1.57
N HIS A 30 3.85 11.93 1.19
CA HIS A 30 4.21 12.39 -0.15
C HIS A 30 5.66 12.06 -0.52
N ASP A 31 6.60 12.24 0.41
CA ASP A 31 8.01 11.88 0.21
C ASP A 31 8.17 10.36 -0.04
N SER A 32 7.46 9.53 0.73
CA SER A 32 7.50 8.07 0.58
C SER A 32 6.93 7.61 -0.76
N GLU A 33 5.75 8.13 -1.12
CA GLU A 33 5.08 7.84 -2.39
C GLU A 33 5.95 8.27 -3.59
N GLY A 34 6.45 9.50 -3.58
CA GLY A 34 7.29 10.02 -4.66
C GLY A 34 8.57 9.21 -4.84
N ARG A 35 9.24 8.84 -3.75
CA ARG A 35 10.45 7.99 -3.81
C ARG A 35 10.16 6.59 -4.35
N LEU A 36 9.06 5.97 -3.95
CA LEU A 36 8.67 4.67 -4.47
C LEU A 36 8.38 4.73 -5.98
N ALA A 37 7.62 5.73 -6.41
CA ALA A 37 7.27 5.92 -7.81
C ALA A 37 8.52 6.17 -8.67
N ASP A 38 9.43 7.04 -8.22
CA ASP A 38 10.69 7.34 -8.92
C ASP A 38 11.62 6.11 -8.97
N LEU A 39 11.78 5.38 -7.88
CA LEU A 39 12.57 4.15 -7.84
C LEU A 39 12.07 3.12 -8.86
N VAL A 40 10.76 2.82 -8.82
CA VAL A 40 10.17 1.79 -9.69
C VAL A 40 10.24 2.21 -11.15
N THR A 41 9.91 3.46 -11.46
CA THR A 41 9.91 3.96 -12.83
C THR A 41 11.32 4.01 -13.40
N THR A 42 12.33 4.44 -12.62
CA THR A 42 13.73 4.47 -13.03
C THR A 42 14.29 3.08 -13.27
N LEU A 43 14.12 2.15 -12.34
CA LEU A 43 14.63 0.79 -12.47
C LEU A 43 14.03 0.04 -13.67
N THR A 44 12.75 0.25 -13.93
CA THR A 44 12.07 -0.40 -15.06
C THR A 44 12.41 0.26 -16.41
N ALA A 45 12.53 1.59 -16.44
CA ALA A 45 12.87 2.33 -17.66
C ALA A 45 14.31 2.04 -18.13
N THR A 46 15.25 1.86 -17.21
CA THR A 46 16.64 1.52 -17.51
C THR A 46 16.85 0.03 -17.82
N GLY A 47 15.81 -0.80 -17.68
CA GLY A 47 15.93 -2.25 -17.84
C GLY A 47 16.77 -2.93 -16.75
N THR A 48 17.13 -2.22 -15.69
CA THR A 48 17.95 -2.75 -14.58
C THR A 48 17.21 -3.86 -13.84
N VAL A 49 15.89 -3.74 -13.71
CA VAL A 49 15.02 -4.72 -13.03
C VAL A 49 13.77 -4.93 -13.88
N ARG A 50 13.33 -6.18 -14.03
CA ARG A 50 12.05 -6.49 -14.67
C ARG A 50 10.92 -6.17 -13.70
N PHE A 51 9.81 -5.64 -14.19
CA PHE A 51 8.66 -5.35 -13.34
C PHE A 51 8.10 -6.61 -12.64
N ALA A 52 8.27 -7.79 -13.25
CA ALA A 52 7.91 -9.07 -12.65
C ALA A 52 8.71 -9.35 -11.36
N ASP A 53 9.99 -9.01 -11.34
CA ASP A 53 10.85 -9.20 -10.16
C ASP A 53 10.43 -8.27 -9.03
N LEU A 54 10.02 -7.03 -9.34
CA LEU A 54 9.48 -6.09 -8.35
C LEU A 54 8.17 -6.60 -7.72
N LYS A 55 7.30 -7.24 -8.52
CA LYS A 55 6.09 -7.88 -7.98
C LYS A 55 6.41 -9.06 -7.06
N GLU A 56 7.42 -9.84 -7.40
CA GLU A 56 7.88 -10.94 -6.53
C GLU A 56 8.41 -10.40 -5.21
N VAL A 57 9.23 -9.34 -5.24
CA VAL A 57 9.73 -8.67 -4.03
C VAL A 57 8.57 -8.14 -3.18
N ALA A 58 7.60 -7.47 -3.79
CA ALA A 58 6.41 -6.97 -3.09
C ALA A 58 5.60 -8.10 -2.43
N CYS A 59 5.41 -9.21 -3.13
CA CYS A 59 4.72 -10.37 -2.58
C CYS A 59 5.50 -11.01 -1.40
N ASN A 60 6.81 -11.14 -1.53
CA ASN A 60 7.65 -11.69 -0.46
C ASN A 60 7.71 -10.77 0.76
N PHE A 61 7.72 -9.46 0.54
CA PHE A 61 7.60 -8.47 1.62
C PHE A 61 6.26 -8.64 2.35
N GLY A 62 5.14 -8.75 1.62
CA GLY A 62 3.83 -9.00 2.22
C GLY A 62 3.80 -10.28 3.07
N LYS A 63 4.39 -11.37 2.60
CA LYS A 63 4.50 -12.62 3.39
C LYS A 63 5.29 -12.43 4.68
N ALA A 64 6.38 -11.67 4.63
CA ALA A 64 7.23 -11.42 5.78
C ALA A 64 6.62 -10.45 6.80
N ALA A 65 5.69 -9.59 6.37
CA ALA A 65 5.02 -8.61 7.23
C ALA A 65 3.90 -9.20 8.09
N VAL A 66 3.41 -10.41 7.76
CA VAL A 66 2.32 -11.05 8.52
C VAL A 66 2.84 -11.59 9.86
N THR A 67 2.30 -11.08 10.95
CA THR A 67 2.56 -11.57 12.31
C THR A 67 1.51 -12.59 12.76
N GLU A 68 0.26 -12.38 12.34
CA GLU A 68 -0.88 -13.25 12.63
C GLU A 68 -1.70 -13.50 11.37
N VAL A 69 -2.07 -14.76 11.14
CA VAL A 69 -2.85 -15.12 9.96
C VAL A 69 -4.32 -14.82 10.21
N PRO A 70 -4.98 -14.01 9.37
CA PRO A 70 -6.38 -13.67 9.58
C PRO A 70 -7.30 -14.89 9.39
N VAL A 71 -8.28 -15.03 10.27
CA VAL A 71 -9.27 -16.13 10.26
C VAL A 71 -10.65 -15.67 9.79
N THR A 72 -10.90 -14.35 9.80
CA THR A 72 -12.10 -13.70 9.27
C THR A 72 -11.77 -12.68 8.20
N ALA A 73 -12.74 -12.36 7.34
CA ALA A 73 -12.54 -11.33 6.30
C ALA A 73 -12.32 -9.92 6.89
N PRO A 74 -12.99 -9.49 7.98
CA PRO A 74 -12.65 -8.26 8.67
C PRO A 74 -11.21 -8.20 9.18
N GLU A 75 -10.68 -9.28 9.78
CA GLU A 75 -9.27 -9.32 10.19
C GLU A 75 -8.32 -9.20 8.99
N ALA A 76 -8.65 -9.87 7.87
CA ALA A 76 -7.88 -9.75 6.64
C ALA A 76 -7.92 -8.30 6.10
N PHE A 77 -9.06 -7.62 6.16
CA PHE A 77 -9.18 -6.23 5.77
C PHE A 77 -8.37 -5.31 6.70
N HIS A 78 -8.44 -5.50 8.01
CA HIS A 78 -7.63 -4.73 8.97
C HIS A 78 -6.12 -4.93 8.76
N LEU A 79 -5.68 -6.16 8.47
CA LEU A 79 -4.28 -6.41 8.12
C LEU A 79 -3.83 -5.58 6.91
N LEU A 80 -4.70 -5.39 5.90
CA LEU A 80 -4.41 -4.53 4.77
C LEU A 80 -4.36 -3.06 5.18
N ASP A 81 -5.34 -2.60 5.93
CA ASP A 81 -5.46 -1.20 6.38
C ASP A 81 -4.25 -0.78 7.24
N ASP A 82 -3.80 -1.67 8.11
CA ASP A 82 -2.62 -1.45 8.97
C ASP A 82 -1.28 -1.49 8.20
N THR A 83 -1.24 -2.17 7.04
CA THR A 83 0.02 -2.38 6.30
C THR A 83 0.18 -1.41 5.13
N LEU A 84 -0.92 -1.02 4.50
CA LEU A 84 -0.89 -0.19 3.30
C LEU A 84 -0.86 1.30 3.65
N LEU A 85 0.06 2.02 3.01
CA LEU A 85 0.00 3.48 3.02
C LEU A 85 -1.08 3.92 2.03
N ASN A 86 -2.18 4.47 2.52
CA ASN A 86 -3.34 4.85 1.70
C ASN A 86 -3.87 6.24 2.09
N GLY A 87 -2.97 7.22 2.10
CA GLY A 87 -3.26 8.59 2.49
C GLY A 87 -3.28 8.83 3.99
N MET A 88 -3.87 9.94 4.38
CA MET A 88 -4.11 10.30 5.78
C MET A 88 -5.41 9.69 6.29
N PRO A 89 -5.55 9.41 7.60
CA PRO A 89 -6.81 8.94 8.15
C PRO A 89 -8.02 9.84 7.85
N CYS A 90 -7.79 11.16 7.73
CA CYS A 90 -8.84 12.13 7.38
C CYS A 90 -9.30 12.05 5.92
N ASP A 91 -8.54 11.43 5.03
CA ASP A 91 -8.92 11.26 3.62
C ASP A 91 -10.05 10.24 3.45
N GLN A 92 -10.21 9.33 4.43
CA GLN A 92 -11.24 8.28 4.44
C GLN A 92 -11.34 7.54 3.09
N VAL A 93 -10.19 7.16 2.56
CA VAL A 93 -10.08 6.59 1.20
C VAL A 93 -10.79 5.25 1.11
N MET A 94 -10.64 4.39 2.11
CA MET A 94 -11.28 3.07 2.12
C MET A 94 -12.62 3.12 2.85
N LYS A 95 -13.70 2.94 2.10
CA LYS A 95 -15.06 2.90 2.64
C LYS A 95 -15.63 1.49 2.51
N VAL A 96 -15.85 0.84 3.65
CA VAL A 96 -16.47 -0.49 3.69
C VAL A 96 -17.94 -0.39 3.27
N VAL A 97 -18.31 -1.21 2.29
CA VAL A 97 -19.67 -1.31 1.72
C VAL A 97 -20.40 -2.50 2.34
N GLU A 98 -19.70 -3.63 2.52
CA GLU A 98 -20.23 -4.85 3.10
C GLU A 98 -19.17 -5.50 3.99
N SER A 99 -19.59 -6.06 5.13
CA SER A 99 -18.71 -6.77 6.04
C SER A 99 -19.45 -7.95 6.67
N THR A 100 -18.94 -9.14 6.39
CA THR A 100 -19.37 -10.42 7.00
C THR A 100 -18.12 -11.18 7.46
N PRO A 101 -18.24 -12.26 8.25
CA PRO A 101 -17.06 -13.06 8.63
C PRO A 101 -16.28 -13.63 7.45
N ASP A 102 -16.94 -13.86 6.30
CA ASP A 102 -16.36 -14.52 5.13
C ASP A 102 -16.07 -13.55 3.97
N THR A 103 -16.59 -12.33 4.02
CA THR A 103 -16.46 -11.35 2.94
C THR A 103 -16.41 -9.93 3.47
N VAL A 104 -15.47 -9.14 2.96
CA VAL A 104 -15.46 -7.66 3.09
C VAL A 104 -15.38 -7.06 1.71
N ILE A 105 -16.30 -6.13 1.40
CA ILE A 105 -16.29 -5.32 0.18
C ILE A 105 -16.07 -3.87 0.58
N TRP A 106 -15.13 -3.20 -0.10
CA TRP A 106 -14.89 -1.77 0.09
C TRP A 106 -14.69 -1.06 -1.25
N GLU A 107 -14.89 0.23 -1.23
CA GLU A 107 -14.57 1.12 -2.32
C GLU A 107 -13.48 2.12 -1.91
N GLU A 108 -12.63 2.48 -2.84
CA GLU A 108 -11.70 3.60 -2.69
C GLU A 108 -12.35 4.84 -3.26
N THR A 109 -12.59 5.82 -2.41
CA THR A 109 -13.33 7.04 -2.75
C THR A 109 -12.58 7.93 -3.73
N GLN A 110 -11.25 7.85 -3.75
CA GLN A 110 -10.37 8.64 -4.59
C GLN A 110 -9.06 7.90 -4.90
N ASP A 111 -8.34 8.37 -5.92
CA ASP A 111 -6.99 7.90 -6.24
C ASP A 111 -5.96 8.89 -5.69
N LEU A 112 -5.31 8.55 -4.58
CA LEU A 112 -4.25 9.36 -3.98
C LEU A 112 -2.87 9.08 -4.55
N HIS A 113 -2.72 8.00 -5.33
CA HIS A 113 -1.41 7.54 -5.81
C HIS A 113 -1.08 8.06 -7.20
N GLY A 114 -2.10 8.30 -8.03
CA GLY A 114 -1.95 8.63 -9.45
C GLY A 114 -1.05 9.82 -9.73
N GLU A 115 -1.07 10.84 -8.87
CA GLU A 115 -0.26 12.06 -9.04
C GLU A 115 1.25 11.81 -8.98
N PHE A 116 1.70 10.80 -8.21
CA PHE A 116 3.13 10.48 -8.07
C PHE A 116 3.69 9.67 -9.24
N TRP A 117 2.83 9.00 -10.01
CA TRP A 117 3.24 8.00 -11.00
C TRP A 117 3.28 8.49 -12.45
N ASN A 118 3.08 9.78 -12.70
CA ASN A 118 3.16 10.39 -14.04
C ASN A 118 2.43 9.57 -15.13
N GLY A 119 1.18 9.20 -14.87
CA GLY A 119 0.34 8.40 -15.78
C GLY A 119 0.64 6.89 -15.78
N LYS A 120 1.52 6.41 -14.90
CA LYS A 120 1.86 4.98 -14.73
C LYS A 120 1.29 4.40 -13.43
N SER A 121 0.20 4.91 -12.91
CA SER A 121 -0.45 4.45 -11.67
C SER A 121 -0.79 2.95 -11.69
N ASP A 122 -1.02 2.37 -12.86
CA ASP A 122 -1.13 0.92 -13.06
C ASP A 122 0.03 0.12 -12.44
N CYS A 123 1.25 0.68 -12.45
CA CYS A 123 2.41 0.04 -11.83
C CYS A 123 2.24 -0.05 -10.32
N TYR A 124 1.78 1.03 -9.67
CA TYR A 124 1.47 1.03 -8.24
C TYR A 124 0.45 -0.04 -7.89
N TYR A 125 -0.71 -0.04 -8.54
CA TYR A 125 -1.79 -0.98 -8.23
C TYR A 125 -1.41 -2.43 -8.47
N LYS A 126 -0.55 -2.71 -9.46
CA LYS A 126 0.01 -4.06 -9.69
C LYS A 126 0.98 -4.49 -8.59
N LEU A 127 1.82 -3.58 -8.07
CA LEU A 127 2.71 -3.85 -6.94
C LEU A 127 1.92 -4.03 -5.66
N ARG A 128 0.94 -3.15 -5.40
CA ARG A 128 0.02 -3.26 -4.26
C ARG A 128 -0.73 -4.60 -4.27
N SER A 129 -1.26 -5.01 -5.42
CA SER A 129 -1.93 -6.32 -5.54
C SER A 129 -0.99 -7.49 -5.25
N ALA A 130 0.28 -7.40 -5.64
CA ALA A 130 1.29 -8.41 -5.33
C ALA A 130 1.62 -8.44 -3.82
N LEU A 131 1.74 -7.27 -3.18
CA LEU A 131 1.91 -7.13 -1.74
C LEU A 131 0.75 -7.77 -0.98
N ILE A 132 -0.49 -7.43 -1.34
CA ILE A 132 -1.71 -7.98 -0.72
C ILE A 132 -1.78 -9.49 -0.89
N LYS A 133 -1.43 -10.01 -2.08
CA LYS A 133 -1.32 -11.45 -2.29
C LYS A 133 -0.33 -12.11 -1.32
N GLY A 134 0.76 -11.42 -1.01
CA GLY A 134 1.72 -11.86 0.01
C GLY A 134 1.11 -11.86 1.41
N LEU A 135 0.47 -10.75 1.82
CA LEU A 135 -0.20 -10.62 3.12
C LEU A 135 -1.25 -11.72 3.36
N LEU A 136 -2.01 -12.07 2.33
CA LEU A 136 -3.08 -13.08 2.44
C LEU A 136 -2.61 -14.52 2.19
N SER A 137 -1.34 -14.75 1.83
CA SER A 137 -0.87 -16.07 1.35
C SER A 137 -0.98 -17.21 2.35
N GLY A 138 -0.97 -16.93 3.64
CA GLY A 138 -1.14 -17.91 4.73
C GLY A 138 -2.61 -18.19 5.09
N SER A 139 -3.55 -17.44 4.54
CA SER A 139 -4.98 -17.51 4.83
C SER A 139 -5.77 -18.14 3.68
N THR A 140 -7.06 -18.37 3.92
CA THR A 140 -8.00 -18.81 2.87
C THR A 140 -8.53 -17.65 2.03
N PHE A 141 -8.29 -16.41 2.45
CA PHE A 141 -8.84 -15.21 1.82
C PHE A 141 -8.10 -14.82 0.56
N LYS A 142 -8.84 -14.28 -0.41
CA LYS A 142 -8.32 -13.77 -1.67
C LYS A 142 -8.84 -12.37 -1.93
N LEU A 143 -7.98 -11.53 -2.52
CA LEU A 143 -8.38 -10.23 -3.04
C LEU A 143 -8.94 -10.39 -4.45
N LYS A 144 -10.09 -9.77 -4.71
CA LYS A 144 -10.66 -9.57 -6.04
C LYS A 144 -10.89 -8.09 -6.30
N SER A 145 -10.64 -7.64 -7.52
CA SER A 145 -11.08 -6.33 -7.99
C SER A 145 -12.44 -6.49 -8.67
N LEU A 146 -13.41 -5.70 -8.23
CA LEU A 146 -14.76 -5.69 -8.79
C LEU A 146 -14.94 -4.61 -9.88
N GLY A 147 -13.88 -3.81 -10.13
CA GLY A 147 -13.91 -2.68 -11.04
C GLY A 147 -14.27 -1.37 -10.32
N GLY A 148 -14.06 -0.22 -11.00
CA GLY A 148 -14.43 1.09 -10.45
C GLY A 148 -13.82 1.43 -9.08
N ARG A 149 -12.63 0.93 -8.76
CA ARG A 149 -11.99 1.04 -7.45
C ARG A 149 -12.72 0.32 -6.30
N GLN A 150 -13.54 -0.68 -6.65
CA GLN A 150 -14.17 -1.55 -5.66
C GLN A 150 -13.43 -2.88 -5.57
N TYR A 151 -13.26 -3.36 -4.36
CA TYR A 151 -12.49 -4.56 -4.04
C TYR A 151 -13.26 -5.45 -3.07
N GLU A 152 -12.97 -6.74 -3.15
CA GLU A 152 -13.52 -7.78 -2.28
C GLU A 152 -12.39 -8.62 -1.70
N ILE A 153 -12.45 -8.89 -0.40
CA ILE A 153 -11.75 -10.00 0.24
C ILE A 153 -12.79 -11.06 0.58
N SER A 154 -12.59 -12.25 0.07
CA SER A 154 -13.48 -13.39 0.34
C SER A 154 -12.71 -14.71 0.36
N LYS A 155 -13.32 -15.76 0.97
CA LYS A 155 -12.80 -17.13 0.92
C LYS A 155 -12.89 -17.74 -0.47
#